data_72165ead9bb4d497186fd947bd862760
#
_entry.id   72165ead9bb4d497186fd947bd862760
#
_cell.length_a   1.000
_cell.length_b   1.000
_cell.length_c   1.000
_cell.angle_alpha   90.00
_cell.angle_beta   90.00
_cell.angle_gamma   90.00
#
_symmetry.space_group_name_H-M   'P 1'
#
loop_
_entity.id
_entity.type
_entity.pdbx_description
1 polymer ?
#
loop_
_entity_poly.entity_id
_entity_poly.type
_entity_poly.pdbx_seq_one_letter_code
_entity_poly.pdbx_strand_id
1 'polypeptide(L)'
;MSVERYDVAVVGLGALGSSAAYQAAIKGAKVIGFEQYEFGHVKGASHDTSRIVRTSYGAPEFVALARSAYKDWAEIERRSGMQMLTITGGVVFLPKDGPNGSHTFTNSLDANGIHYELLDAAEANRRWPGFNVPESVHTVYTPDTGIAHAAKSVTTIQYLARGAGATLKDHTRVDGVIPQTGGGVLVKTSKGDIHAKKVIIAADAWTNKLLKPLGVELPITVMQEQVTYYKPKREHEARFESDKFPVWIWGGADSTEKWFYGFPLYGEPALKAGQDAGRNDMTPEERTWVPSERLRKELNTFIDGLIPDHGDELRTVTCQYTITADRQFIISPMEKHRDVIVALGNAHAFKFAPAIGRVTAELALEGRTTDDISKFGFPQPTTSKL
;
A
#
# COMPACT_ATOMS: atom_id res chain seq x y z
N MET A 1 2.16 -22.27 33.71
CA MET A 1 1.46 -21.01 33.45
C MET A 1 0.41 -21.26 32.37
N SER A 2 -0.82 -20.79 32.52
CA SER A 2 -1.86 -20.95 31.49
C SER A 2 -1.48 -20.09 30.27
N VAL A 3 -1.53 -20.66 29.07
CA VAL A 3 -1.29 -19.92 27.85
C VAL A 3 -2.41 -18.90 27.65
N GLU A 4 -2.06 -17.64 27.43
CA GLU A 4 -3.04 -16.56 27.21
C GLU A 4 -3.89 -16.81 25.96
N ARG A 5 -5.18 -16.45 26.04
CA ARG A 5 -6.16 -16.66 24.97
C ARG A 5 -6.71 -15.34 24.45
N TYR A 6 -6.80 -15.25 23.13
CA TYR A 6 -7.31 -14.10 22.39
C TYR A 6 -8.35 -14.53 21.34
N ASP A 7 -9.19 -13.61 20.91
CA ASP A 7 -10.11 -13.85 19.79
C ASP A 7 -9.35 -13.74 18.47
N VAL A 8 -8.53 -12.70 18.34
CA VAL A 8 -7.74 -12.45 17.14
C VAL A 8 -6.29 -12.14 17.50
N ALA A 9 -5.35 -12.81 16.84
CA ALA A 9 -3.94 -12.42 16.82
C ALA A 9 -3.58 -11.84 15.45
N VAL A 10 -2.84 -10.73 15.43
CA VAL A 10 -2.38 -10.07 14.21
C VAL A 10 -0.85 -10.13 14.14
N VAL A 11 -0.31 -10.61 13.03
CA VAL A 11 1.13 -10.77 12.80
C VAL A 11 1.61 -9.74 11.80
N GLY A 12 2.48 -8.83 12.25
CA GLY A 12 2.92 -7.64 11.52
C GLY A 12 2.00 -6.46 11.78
N LEU A 13 2.55 -5.36 12.33
CA LEU A 13 1.82 -4.16 12.70
C LEU A 13 2.21 -2.95 11.82
N GLY A 14 2.43 -3.21 10.52
CA GLY A 14 2.43 -2.19 9.48
C GLY A 14 1.02 -1.64 9.22
N ALA A 15 0.81 -0.97 8.10
CA ALA A 15 -0.48 -0.34 7.79
C ALA A 15 -1.65 -1.33 7.80
N LEU A 16 -1.51 -2.49 7.17
CA LEU A 16 -2.59 -3.49 7.07
C LEU A 16 -2.89 -4.11 8.44
N GLY A 17 -1.86 -4.59 9.13
CA GLY A 17 -2.07 -5.28 10.41
C GLY A 17 -2.49 -4.34 11.53
N SER A 18 -2.00 -3.10 11.57
CA SER A 18 -2.48 -2.10 12.54
C SER A 18 -3.96 -1.80 12.32
N SER A 19 -4.39 -1.67 11.05
CA SER A 19 -5.80 -1.48 10.68
C SER A 19 -6.65 -2.69 11.07
N ALA A 20 -6.16 -3.92 10.84
CA ALA A 20 -6.85 -5.14 11.23
C ALA A 20 -7.02 -5.25 12.76
N ALA A 21 -5.96 -4.96 13.52
CA ALA A 21 -6.01 -4.95 14.98
C ALA A 21 -7.02 -3.93 15.53
N TYR A 22 -7.01 -2.72 14.97
CA TYR A 22 -7.97 -1.67 15.32
C TYR A 22 -9.41 -2.09 15.01
N GLN A 23 -9.67 -2.55 13.79
CA GLN A 23 -11.01 -2.93 13.34
C GLN A 23 -11.58 -4.13 14.15
N ALA A 24 -10.75 -5.11 14.47
CA ALA A 24 -11.18 -6.21 15.32
C ALA A 24 -11.46 -5.74 16.77
N ALA A 25 -10.64 -4.84 17.31
CA ALA A 25 -10.82 -4.34 18.67
C ALA A 25 -12.10 -3.49 18.82
N ILE A 26 -12.42 -2.60 17.88
CA ILE A 26 -13.66 -1.81 17.95
C ILE A 26 -14.94 -2.64 17.77
N LYS A 27 -14.82 -3.86 17.23
CA LYS A 27 -15.90 -4.87 17.19
C LYS A 27 -16.01 -5.67 18.50
N GLY A 28 -15.22 -5.33 19.53
CA GLY A 28 -15.26 -5.95 20.85
C GLY A 28 -14.42 -7.22 21.00
N ALA A 29 -13.61 -7.58 20.02
CA ALA A 29 -12.74 -8.74 20.12
C ALA A 29 -11.55 -8.49 21.08
N LYS A 30 -11.13 -9.52 21.82
CA LYS A 30 -9.86 -9.51 22.54
C LYS A 30 -8.72 -9.72 21.57
N VAL A 31 -7.99 -8.65 21.23
CA VAL A 31 -6.98 -8.61 20.19
C VAL A 31 -5.57 -8.53 20.75
N ILE A 32 -4.64 -9.30 20.16
CA ILE A 32 -3.20 -9.11 20.33
C ILE A 32 -2.54 -8.95 18.97
N GLY A 33 -1.63 -7.98 18.85
CA GLY A 33 -0.83 -7.77 17.65
C GLY A 33 0.67 -7.84 17.97
N PHE A 34 1.45 -8.37 17.02
CA PHE A 34 2.91 -8.55 17.15
C PHE A 34 3.65 -7.86 16.03
N GLU A 35 4.67 -7.09 16.40
CA GLU A 35 5.65 -6.53 15.51
C GLU A 35 7.05 -7.04 15.91
N GLN A 36 7.83 -7.49 14.92
CA GLN A 36 9.16 -8.05 15.21
C GLN A 36 10.20 -6.98 15.53
N TYR A 37 9.98 -5.76 15.10
CA TYR A 37 10.84 -4.61 15.35
C TYR A 37 10.16 -3.60 16.28
N GLU A 38 10.78 -2.43 16.47
CA GLU A 38 10.17 -1.30 17.17
C GLU A 38 8.99 -0.72 16.37
N PHE A 39 8.01 -0.13 17.05
CA PHE A 39 6.98 0.64 16.35
C PHE A 39 7.58 1.84 15.62
N GLY A 40 7.15 2.07 14.38
CA GLY A 40 7.66 3.15 13.56
C GLY A 40 8.96 2.84 12.81
N HIS A 41 9.44 1.59 12.85
CA HIS A 41 10.63 1.16 12.12
C HIS A 41 10.51 1.39 10.59
N VAL A 42 11.65 1.47 9.92
CA VAL A 42 11.76 1.67 8.47
C VAL A 42 12.05 0.38 7.67
N LYS A 43 12.01 -0.78 8.33
CA LYS A 43 12.41 -2.06 7.75
C LYS A 43 11.34 -2.69 6.85
N GLY A 44 10.08 -2.30 7.02
CA GLY A 44 8.96 -2.74 6.18
C GLY A 44 8.61 -1.71 5.10
N ALA A 45 7.35 -1.77 4.62
CA ALA A 45 6.82 -0.92 3.55
C ALA A 45 5.95 0.25 4.04
N SER A 46 5.71 0.40 5.35
CA SER A 46 4.72 1.34 5.90
C SER A 46 5.30 2.64 6.49
N HIS A 47 6.56 2.92 6.20
CA HIS A 47 7.27 4.12 6.68
C HIS A 47 7.19 5.30 5.70
N ASP A 48 7.89 6.42 6.04
CA ASP A 48 8.00 7.66 5.27
C ASP A 48 6.79 8.61 5.45
N THR A 49 6.84 9.79 4.81
CA THR A 49 5.85 10.85 5.00
C THR A 49 4.64 10.72 4.08
N SER A 50 4.81 10.22 2.87
CA SER A 50 3.76 10.26 1.85
C SER A 50 3.49 8.93 1.19
N ARG A 51 2.21 8.65 0.96
CA ARG A 51 1.69 7.56 0.10
C ARG A 51 0.53 8.10 -0.73
N ILE A 52 0.44 7.70 -1.99
CA ILE A 52 -0.68 8.09 -2.84
C ILE A 52 -1.98 7.44 -2.33
N VAL A 53 -3.05 8.22 -2.19
CA VAL A 53 -4.42 7.71 -2.13
C VAL A 53 -5.15 8.13 -3.38
N ARG A 54 -5.87 7.19 -4.02
CA ARG A 54 -6.56 7.42 -5.28
C ARG A 54 -7.64 6.39 -5.54
N THR A 55 -8.62 6.74 -6.35
CA THR A 55 -9.62 5.84 -6.92
C THR A 55 -9.28 5.44 -8.36
N SER A 56 -8.37 6.14 -9.03
CA SER A 56 -8.01 5.94 -10.43
C SER A 56 -7.19 4.66 -10.65
N TYR A 57 -7.88 3.57 -10.97
CA TYR A 57 -7.31 2.26 -11.33
C TYR A 57 -7.91 1.73 -12.62
N GLY A 58 -7.12 0.97 -13.39
CA GLY A 58 -7.58 0.28 -14.60
C GLY A 58 -8.41 -0.98 -14.34
N ALA A 59 -8.54 -1.42 -13.08
CA ALA A 59 -9.31 -2.58 -12.68
C ALA A 59 -10.41 -2.19 -11.67
N PRO A 60 -11.70 -2.48 -11.97
CA PRO A 60 -12.83 -1.98 -11.19
C PRO A 60 -12.87 -2.47 -9.75
N GLU A 61 -12.35 -3.66 -9.46
CA GLU A 61 -12.26 -4.20 -8.09
C GLU A 61 -11.37 -3.33 -7.18
N PHE A 62 -10.28 -2.75 -7.70
CA PHE A 62 -9.47 -1.81 -6.94
C PHE A 62 -10.18 -0.47 -6.73
N VAL A 63 -10.95 0.00 -7.71
CA VAL A 63 -11.75 1.22 -7.56
C VAL A 63 -12.79 1.05 -6.46
N ALA A 64 -13.51 -0.09 -6.46
CA ALA A 64 -14.51 -0.41 -5.44
C ALA A 64 -13.89 -0.45 -4.03
N LEU A 65 -12.75 -1.16 -3.88
CA LEU A 65 -12.04 -1.24 -2.59
C LEU A 65 -11.47 0.12 -2.16
N ALA A 66 -11.00 0.97 -3.10
CA ALA A 66 -10.52 2.32 -2.80
C ALA A 66 -11.66 3.20 -2.26
N ARG A 67 -12.84 3.16 -2.88
CA ARG A 67 -14.03 3.87 -2.37
C ARG A 67 -14.39 3.45 -0.95
N SER A 68 -14.30 2.15 -0.67
CA SER A 68 -14.50 1.61 0.67
C SER A 68 -13.45 2.16 1.64
N ALA A 69 -12.18 2.17 1.23
CA ALA A 69 -11.08 2.68 2.04
C ALA A 69 -11.20 4.18 2.37
N TYR A 70 -11.71 5.01 1.46
CA TYR A 70 -11.94 6.44 1.75
C TYR A 70 -12.95 6.65 2.90
N LYS A 71 -13.99 5.82 2.98
CA LYS A 71 -14.95 5.87 4.11
C LYS A 71 -14.27 5.50 5.42
N ASP A 72 -13.44 4.45 5.39
CA ASP A 72 -12.71 4.00 6.57
C ASP A 72 -11.63 5.01 6.99
N TRP A 73 -10.95 5.68 6.05
CA TRP A 73 -10.04 6.80 6.34
C TRP A 73 -10.76 7.94 7.03
N ALA A 74 -11.91 8.38 6.51
CA ALA A 74 -12.71 9.44 7.13
C ALA A 74 -13.14 9.09 8.56
N GLU A 75 -13.49 7.83 8.83
CA GLU A 75 -13.83 7.38 10.17
C GLU A 75 -12.63 7.39 11.12
N ILE A 76 -11.43 7.00 10.64
CA ILE A 76 -10.19 7.09 11.41
C ILE A 76 -9.88 8.55 11.75
N GLU A 77 -9.98 9.47 10.79
CA GLU A 77 -9.77 10.91 11.00
C GLU A 77 -10.76 11.46 12.03
N ARG A 78 -12.04 11.13 11.87
CA ARG A 78 -13.10 11.54 12.80
C ARG A 78 -12.84 11.06 14.24
N ARG A 79 -12.44 9.80 14.40
CA ARG A 79 -12.19 9.20 15.74
C ARG A 79 -10.90 9.68 16.38
N SER A 80 -9.88 9.92 15.59
CA SER A 80 -8.59 10.39 16.11
C SER A 80 -8.53 11.89 16.31
N GLY A 81 -9.39 12.66 15.62
CA GLY A 81 -9.28 14.11 15.51
C GLY A 81 -8.07 14.56 14.71
N MET A 82 -7.42 13.66 13.96
CA MET A 82 -6.17 13.92 13.24
C MET A 82 -6.38 13.74 11.74
N GLN A 83 -6.01 14.72 10.95
CA GLN A 83 -5.99 14.62 9.50
C GLN A 83 -4.90 13.65 9.04
N MET A 84 -5.27 12.64 8.26
CA MET A 84 -4.38 11.65 7.64
C MET A 84 -4.21 11.88 6.15
N LEU A 85 -5.28 12.36 5.49
CA LEU A 85 -5.33 12.58 4.06
C LEU A 85 -5.24 14.07 3.74
N THR A 86 -4.44 14.39 2.71
CA THR A 86 -4.39 15.71 2.08
C THR A 86 -4.79 15.52 0.63
N ILE A 87 -5.95 16.05 0.25
CA ILE A 87 -6.46 15.95 -1.12
C ILE A 87 -5.81 17.04 -1.96
N THR A 88 -5.13 16.63 -3.02
CA THR A 88 -4.37 17.50 -3.94
C THR A 88 -4.91 17.46 -5.37
N GLY A 89 -5.91 16.58 -5.61
CA GLY A 89 -6.15 16.07 -6.94
C GLY A 89 -5.02 15.15 -7.41
N GLY A 90 -5.25 14.41 -8.48
CA GLY A 90 -4.23 13.55 -9.05
C GLY A 90 -4.41 13.28 -10.51
N VAL A 91 -3.31 13.10 -11.20
CA VAL A 91 -3.25 12.82 -12.63
C VAL A 91 -2.60 11.47 -12.90
N VAL A 92 -3.17 10.72 -13.83
CA VAL A 92 -2.54 9.53 -14.40
C VAL A 92 -2.30 9.79 -15.89
N PHE A 93 -1.04 9.81 -16.27
CA PHE A 93 -0.59 9.95 -17.65
C PHE A 93 -0.55 8.58 -18.31
N LEU A 94 -1.33 8.37 -19.35
CA LEU A 94 -1.53 7.08 -19.99
C LEU A 94 -1.40 7.20 -21.51
N PRO A 95 -0.98 6.12 -22.20
CA PRO A 95 -1.06 6.09 -23.65
C PRO A 95 -2.49 6.39 -24.13
N LYS A 96 -2.63 7.05 -25.27
CA LYS A 96 -3.95 7.28 -25.87
C LYS A 96 -4.64 5.97 -26.21
N ASP A 97 -3.87 5.01 -26.73
CA ASP A 97 -4.35 3.73 -27.25
C ASP A 97 -3.55 2.55 -26.64
N GLY A 98 -3.98 1.33 -26.96
CA GLY A 98 -3.33 0.10 -26.52
C GLY A 98 -3.92 -0.49 -25.23
N PRO A 99 -3.39 -1.64 -24.75
CA PRO A 99 -3.95 -2.39 -23.64
C PRO A 99 -3.89 -1.62 -22.31
N ASN A 100 -2.93 -0.72 -22.16
CA ASN A 100 -2.78 0.18 -21.00
C ASN A 100 -3.27 1.60 -21.30
N GLY A 101 -4.09 1.78 -22.35
CA GLY A 101 -4.62 3.07 -22.74
C GLY A 101 -5.54 3.70 -21.72
N SER A 102 -5.75 5.00 -21.84
CA SER A 102 -6.58 5.78 -20.93
C SER A 102 -8.01 5.23 -20.76
N HIS A 103 -8.56 4.59 -21.81
CA HIS A 103 -9.88 3.95 -21.78
C HIS A 103 -10.00 2.84 -20.71
N THR A 104 -8.92 2.13 -20.39
CA THR A 104 -8.95 1.10 -19.33
C THR A 104 -9.26 1.73 -17.99
N PHE A 105 -8.70 2.90 -17.71
CA PHE A 105 -8.95 3.62 -16.47
C PHE A 105 -10.34 4.26 -16.47
N THR A 106 -10.74 4.95 -17.54
CA THR A 106 -12.04 5.62 -17.61
C THR A 106 -13.19 4.63 -17.51
N ASN A 107 -13.13 3.48 -18.21
CA ASN A 107 -14.13 2.41 -18.08
C ASN A 107 -14.26 1.88 -16.64
N SER A 108 -13.15 1.74 -15.95
CA SER A 108 -13.13 1.28 -14.56
C SER A 108 -13.72 2.32 -13.59
N LEU A 109 -13.46 3.60 -13.83
CA LEU A 109 -14.02 4.72 -13.06
C LEU A 109 -15.53 4.85 -13.32
N ASP A 110 -15.97 4.77 -14.58
CA ASP A 110 -17.37 4.78 -14.98
C ASP A 110 -18.17 3.65 -14.32
N ALA A 111 -17.62 2.42 -14.36
CA ALA A 111 -18.24 1.26 -13.73
C ALA A 111 -18.46 1.43 -12.22
N ASN A 112 -17.68 2.30 -11.57
CA ASN A 112 -17.78 2.62 -10.15
C ASN A 112 -18.42 3.98 -9.85
N GLY A 113 -18.85 4.73 -10.85
CA GLY A 113 -19.45 6.06 -10.70
C GLY A 113 -18.49 7.09 -10.09
N ILE A 114 -17.19 7.01 -10.43
CA ILE A 114 -16.18 7.97 -10.00
C ILE A 114 -16.11 9.11 -11.00
N HIS A 115 -16.16 10.34 -10.50
CA HIS A 115 -15.95 11.53 -11.32
C HIS A 115 -14.48 11.68 -11.71
N TYR A 116 -14.22 11.91 -12.99
CA TYR A 116 -12.91 12.18 -13.55
C TYR A 116 -13.02 13.15 -14.73
N GLU A 117 -11.88 13.71 -15.14
CA GLU A 117 -11.74 14.43 -16.39
C GLU A 117 -10.69 13.75 -17.26
N LEU A 118 -10.97 13.61 -18.55
CA LEU A 118 -9.99 13.14 -19.54
C LEU A 118 -9.47 14.36 -20.31
N LEU A 119 -8.19 14.66 -20.13
CA LEU A 119 -7.55 15.85 -20.67
C LEU A 119 -6.52 15.45 -21.72
N ASP A 120 -6.36 16.30 -22.73
CA ASP A 120 -5.22 16.25 -23.64
C ASP A 120 -3.97 16.91 -23.02
N ALA A 121 -2.84 16.80 -23.71
CA ALA A 121 -1.57 17.33 -23.23
C ALA A 121 -1.59 18.87 -23.11
N ALA A 122 -2.26 19.56 -24.03
CA ALA A 122 -2.33 21.01 -24.03
C ALA A 122 -3.05 21.53 -22.78
N GLU A 123 -4.20 20.93 -22.45
CA GLU A 123 -4.97 21.29 -21.26
C GLU A 123 -4.24 20.90 -19.97
N ALA A 124 -3.59 19.73 -19.93
CA ALA A 124 -2.80 19.31 -18.77
C ALA A 124 -1.64 20.28 -18.50
N ASN A 125 -0.87 20.64 -19.53
CA ASN A 125 0.23 21.61 -19.43
C ASN A 125 -0.26 23.02 -19.06
N ARG A 126 -1.44 23.41 -19.51
CA ARG A 126 -2.05 24.70 -19.17
C ARG A 126 -2.46 24.74 -17.69
N ARG A 127 -3.07 23.67 -17.17
CA ARG A 127 -3.53 23.58 -15.76
C ARG A 127 -2.35 23.48 -14.81
N TRP A 128 -1.36 22.69 -15.17
CA TRP A 128 -0.19 22.41 -14.33
C TRP A 128 1.11 22.67 -15.08
N PRO A 129 1.52 23.94 -15.19
CA PRO A 129 2.69 24.35 -16.00
C PRO A 129 4.03 23.82 -15.46
N GLY A 130 4.04 23.08 -14.36
CA GLY A 130 5.20 22.34 -13.88
C GLY A 130 5.45 21.04 -14.64
N PHE A 131 4.46 20.50 -15.37
CA PHE A 131 4.62 19.35 -16.23
C PHE A 131 4.97 19.75 -17.68
N ASN A 132 5.62 18.82 -18.37
CA ASN A 132 5.84 18.83 -19.81
C ASN A 132 5.25 17.55 -20.41
N VAL A 133 3.91 17.50 -20.50
CA VAL A 133 3.16 16.32 -20.98
C VAL A 133 3.23 16.27 -22.50
N PRO A 134 3.70 15.14 -23.09
CA PRO A 134 3.78 15.00 -24.55
C PRO A 134 2.39 14.73 -25.16
N GLU A 135 2.20 15.14 -26.43
CA GLU A 135 0.93 15.00 -27.17
C GLU A 135 0.45 13.54 -27.31
N SER A 136 1.33 12.57 -27.21
CA SER A 136 1.01 11.14 -27.28
C SER A 136 0.22 10.60 -26.08
N VAL A 137 0.05 11.42 -25.05
CA VAL A 137 -0.49 11.00 -23.76
C VAL A 137 -1.84 11.64 -23.47
N HIS A 138 -2.76 10.88 -22.90
CA HIS A 138 -3.94 11.40 -22.23
C HIS A 138 -3.69 11.50 -20.72
N THR A 139 -4.32 12.47 -20.09
CA THR A 139 -4.28 12.67 -18.64
C THR A 139 -5.65 12.38 -18.04
N VAL A 140 -5.74 11.36 -17.21
CA VAL A 140 -6.94 11.09 -16.41
C VAL A 140 -6.77 11.81 -15.08
N TYR A 141 -7.57 12.84 -14.84
CA TYR A 141 -7.58 13.61 -13.60
C TYR A 141 -8.72 13.14 -12.69
N THR A 142 -8.41 12.87 -11.42
CA THR A 142 -9.40 12.57 -10.38
C THR A 142 -9.24 13.55 -9.22
N PRO A 143 -10.28 14.33 -8.87
CA PRO A 143 -10.18 15.38 -7.85
C PRO A 143 -10.06 14.83 -6.41
N ASP A 144 -10.45 13.59 -6.17
CA ASP A 144 -10.40 12.91 -4.87
C ASP A 144 -9.03 12.29 -4.55
N THR A 145 -8.09 12.31 -5.49
CA THR A 145 -6.72 11.82 -5.29
C THR A 145 -5.95 12.72 -4.34
N GLY A 146 -5.06 12.13 -3.56
CA GLY A 146 -4.24 12.89 -2.62
C GLY A 146 -3.12 12.06 -1.98
N ILE A 147 -2.75 12.48 -0.81
CA ILE A 147 -1.62 11.96 -0.04
C ILE A 147 -2.10 11.47 1.32
N ALA A 148 -1.74 10.24 1.70
CA ALA A 148 -1.79 9.79 3.09
C ALA A 148 -0.44 9.97 3.75
N HIS A 149 -0.40 10.56 4.95
CA HIS A 149 0.83 10.64 5.74
C HIS A 149 1.13 9.29 6.39
N ALA A 150 2.04 8.51 5.81
CA ALA A 150 2.21 7.10 6.11
C ALA A 150 2.56 6.82 7.58
N ALA A 151 3.67 7.36 8.08
CA ALA A 151 4.11 7.11 9.46
C ALA A 151 3.07 7.60 10.49
N LYS A 152 2.49 8.78 10.29
CA LYS A 152 1.44 9.34 11.15
C LYS A 152 0.21 8.43 11.17
N SER A 153 -0.23 7.95 10.01
CA SER A 153 -1.40 7.08 9.90
C SER A 153 -1.22 5.78 10.67
N VAL A 154 -0.08 5.08 10.48
CA VAL A 154 0.20 3.83 11.20
C VAL A 154 0.21 4.05 12.70
N THR A 155 0.93 5.07 13.18
CA THR A 155 1.02 5.39 14.62
C THR A 155 -0.35 5.73 15.20
N THR A 156 -1.16 6.53 14.49
CA THR A 156 -2.51 6.88 14.94
C THR A 156 -3.43 5.67 14.99
N ILE A 157 -3.40 4.80 14.00
CA ILE A 157 -4.20 3.57 13.98
C ILE A 157 -3.78 2.64 15.12
N GLN A 158 -2.49 2.50 15.41
CA GLN A 158 -1.99 1.74 16.57
C GLN A 158 -2.46 2.34 17.89
N TYR A 159 -2.46 3.65 18.01
CA TYR A 159 -2.99 4.35 19.18
C TYR A 159 -4.50 4.08 19.36
N LEU A 160 -5.29 4.20 18.29
CA LEU A 160 -6.72 3.88 18.32
C LEU A 160 -6.99 2.41 18.65
N ALA A 161 -6.17 1.48 18.13
CA ALA A 161 -6.29 0.07 18.45
C ALA A 161 -6.08 -0.20 19.96
N ARG A 162 -5.05 0.41 20.57
CA ARG A 162 -4.81 0.33 22.01
C ARG A 162 -5.95 0.97 22.82
N GLY A 163 -6.42 2.13 22.38
CA GLY A 163 -7.58 2.81 22.99
C GLY A 163 -8.86 1.96 22.95
N ALA A 164 -9.01 1.09 21.95
CA ALA A 164 -10.09 0.12 21.81
C ALA A 164 -9.82 -1.21 22.58
N GLY A 165 -8.72 -1.32 23.34
CA GLY A 165 -8.39 -2.49 24.16
C GLY A 165 -7.48 -3.53 23.50
N ALA A 166 -6.94 -3.29 22.30
CA ALA A 166 -5.96 -4.19 21.72
C ALA A 166 -4.61 -4.14 22.45
N THR A 167 -4.00 -5.30 22.67
CA THR A 167 -2.63 -5.43 23.15
C THR A 167 -1.69 -5.46 21.95
N LEU A 168 -0.83 -4.45 21.79
CA LEU A 168 0.17 -4.41 20.72
C LEU A 168 1.57 -4.54 21.32
N LYS A 169 2.33 -5.53 20.84
CA LYS A 169 3.69 -5.86 21.29
C LYS A 169 4.69 -5.68 20.15
N ASP A 170 5.65 -4.80 20.33
CA ASP A 170 6.81 -4.66 19.49
C ASP A 170 7.96 -5.57 19.97
N HIS A 171 9.07 -5.58 19.21
CA HIS A 171 10.21 -6.46 19.46
C HIS A 171 9.79 -7.89 19.81
N THR A 172 8.70 -8.35 19.16
CA THR A 172 8.12 -9.68 19.41
C THR A 172 7.89 -10.37 18.07
N ARG A 173 8.87 -11.17 17.66
CA ARG A 173 8.79 -11.93 16.41
C ARG A 173 7.86 -13.12 16.60
N VAL A 174 6.98 -13.34 15.60
CA VAL A 174 6.22 -14.57 15.48
C VAL A 174 7.05 -15.59 14.69
N ASP A 175 7.34 -16.72 15.33
CA ASP A 175 8.18 -17.78 14.77
C ASP A 175 7.35 -18.90 14.15
N GLY A 176 6.05 -19.00 14.48
CA GLY A 176 5.16 -20.02 13.92
C GLY A 176 3.69 -19.74 14.18
N VAL A 177 2.88 -20.19 13.25
CA VAL A 177 1.41 -20.18 13.29
C VAL A 177 0.96 -21.62 13.11
N ILE A 178 0.38 -22.22 14.15
CA ILE A 178 0.09 -23.67 14.19
C ILE A 178 -1.40 -23.86 14.43
N PRO A 179 -2.20 -24.13 13.37
CA PRO A 179 -3.61 -24.48 13.49
C PRO A 179 -3.80 -25.70 14.40
N GLN A 180 -4.81 -25.66 15.26
CA GLN A 180 -5.07 -26.72 16.25
C GLN A 180 -6.20 -27.63 15.80
N THR A 181 -6.09 -28.92 16.13
CA THR A 181 -7.17 -29.88 15.96
C THR A 181 -8.33 -29.46 16.90
N GLY A 182 -9.48 -29.14 16.33
CA GLY A 182 -10.63 -28.63 17.10
C GLY A 182 -10.83 -27.12 17.01
N GLY A 183 -9.99 -26.44 16.22
CA GLY A 183 -10.10 -25.00 15.92
C GLY A 183 -9.17 -24.13 16.74
N GLY A 184 -8.96 -22.93 16.20
CA GLY A 184 -8.01 -21.96 16.75
C GLY A 184 -6.56 -22.24 16.34
N VAL A 185 -5.66 -21.42 16.81
CA VAL A 185 -4.26 -21.36 16.39
C VAL A 185 -3.35 -21.12 17.59
N LEU A 186 -2.30 -21.92 17.71
CA LEU A 186 -1.17 -21.63 18.58
C LEU A 186 -0.21 -20.73 17.83
N VAL A 187 0.05 -19.54 18.35
CA VAL A 187 1.02 -18.58 17.83
C VAL A 187 2.28 -18.65 18.68
N LYS A 188 3.37 -19.08 18.08
CA LYS A 188 4.69 -19.13 18.71
C LYS A 188 5.41 -17.81 18.53
N THR A 189 5.85 -17.21 19.61
CA THR A 189 6.57 -15.95 19.57
C THR A 189 7.90 -16.02 20.31
N SER A 190 8.80 -15.10 20.00
CA SER A 190 10.09 -14.96 20.69
C SER A 190 9.96 -14.61 22.18
N LYS A 191 8.75 -14.29 22.67
CA LYS A 191 8.47 -13.91 24.06
C LYS A 191 7.40 -14.79 24.73
N GLY A 192 7.15 -15.97 24.19
CA GLY A 192 6.19 -16.93 24.72
C GLY A 192 5.01 -17.16 23.77
N ASP A 193 4.35 -18.28 23.94
CA ASP A 193 3.28 -18.74 23.07
C ASP A 193 1.92 -18.20 23.55
N ILE A 194 1.01 -17.98 22.60
CA ILE A 194 -0.39 -17.61 22.87
C ILE A 194 -1.34 -18.46 22.04
N HIS A 195 -2.60 -18.57 22.49
CA HIS A 195 -3.68 -19.12 21.70
C HIS A 195 -4.59 -18.01 21.18
N ALA A 196 -4.95 -18.07 19.89
CA ALA A 196 -5.98 -17.22 19.29
C ALA A 196 -7.04 -18.06 18.58
N LYS A 197 -8.28 -17.59 18.55
CA LYS A 197 -9.32 -18.24 17.72
C LYS A 197 -9.02 -18.06 16.24
N LYS A 198 -8.52 -16.87 15.87
CA LYS A 198 -8.15 -16.50 14.48
C LYS A 198 -6.80 -15.79 14.46
N VAL A 199 -6.08 -15.95 13.36
CA VAL A 199 -4.83 -15.24 13.10
C VAL A 199 -4.92 -14.50 11.78
N ILE A 200 -4.53 -13.21 11.77
CA ILE A 200 -4.39 -12.40 10.56
C ILE A 200 -2.88 -12.21 10.33
N ILE A 201 -2.38 -12.73 9.21
CA ILE A 201 -0.99 -12.59 8.78
C ILE A 201 -0.90 -11.38 7.84
N ALA A 202 -0.30 -10.30 8.31
CA ALA A 202 -0.01 -9.06 7.57
C ALA A 202 1.50 -8.77 7.54
N ALA A 203 2.29 -9.83 7.30
CA ALA A 203 3.73 -9.86 7.48
C ALA A 203 4.53 -9.47 6.21
N ASP A 204 3.87 -8.98 5.16
CA ASP A 204 4.48 -8.48 3.91
C ASP A 204 5.57 -9.44 3.39
N ALA A 205 6.81 -9.01 3.25
CA ALA A 205 7.94 -9.81 2.73
C ALA A 205 8.24 -11.08 3.55
N TRP A 206 7.83 -11.13 4.81
CA TRP A 206 8.03 -12.28 5.69
C TRP A 206 6.87 -13.28 5.68
N THR A 207 5.83 -13.03 4.88
CA THR A 207 4.61 -13.88 4.83
C THR A 207 4.94 -15.35 4.55
N ASN A 208 5.80 -15.64 3.58
CA ASN A 208 6.16 -17.03 3.26
C ASN A 208 6.89 -17.77 4.39
N LYS A 209 7.60 -17.07 5.28
CA LYS A 209 8.21 -17.71 6.46
C LYS A 209 7.16 -18.36 7.38
N LEU A 210 5.95 -17.76 7.42
CA LEU A 210 4.83 -18.24 8.23
C LEU A 210 3.94 -19.23 7.49
N LEU A 211 3.83 -19.11 6.16
CA LEU A 211 2.95 -19.97 5.34
C LEU A 211 3.60 -21.27 4.90
N LYS A 212 4.90 -21.31 4.63
CA LYS A 212 5.62 -22.54 4.22
C LYS A 212 5.42 -23.72 5.17
N PRO A 213 5.47 -23.57 6.51
CA PRO A 213 5.18 -24.65 7.44
C PRO A 213 3.72 -25.15 7.37
N LEU A 214 2.82 -24.35 6.82
CA LEU A 214 1.41 -24.70 6.59
C LEU A 214 1.17 -25.31 5.19
N GLY A 215 2.23 -25.59 4.44
CA GLY A 215 2.18 -26.17 3.10
C GLY A 215 1.77 -25.22 1.99
N VAL A 216 1.90 -23.89 2.22
CA VAL A 216 1.60 -22.87 1.22
C VAL A 216 2.83 -21.98 1.01
N GLU A 217 3.21 -21.80 -0.24
CA GLU A 217 4.21 -20.82 -0.66
C GLU A 217 3.62 -19.90 -1.72
N LEU A 218 3.59 -18.61 -1.42
CA LEU A 218 3.13 -17.59 -2.37
C LEU A 218 4.25 -17.28 -3.37
N PRO A 219 3.94 -17.06 -4.66
CA PRO A 219 4.92 -16.70 -5.68
C PRO A 219 5.27 -15.20 -5.58
N ILE A 220 5.86 -14.81 -4.45
CA ILE A 220 6.23 -13.40 -4.18
C ILE A 220 7.69 -13.14 -4.52
N THR A 221 7.92 -11.97 -5.12
CA THR A 221 9.23 -11.37 -5.28
C THR A 221 9.35 -10.20 -4.32
N VAL A 222 10.44 -10.15 -3.56
CA VAL A 222 10.78 -9.02 -2.70
C VAL A 222 11.87 -8.21 -3.38
N MET A 223 11.75 -6.88 -3.34
CA MET A 223 12.73 -6.00 -3.96
C MET A 223 12.99 -4.75 -3.12
N GLN A 224 14.22 -4.25 -3.19
CA GLN A 224 14.57 -2.95 -2.64
C GLN A 224 14.26 -1.89 -3.68
N GLU A 225 13.26 -1.09 -3.39
CA GLU A 225 12.86 0.08 -4.15
C GLU A 225 13.46 1.35 -3.56
N GLN A 226 13.26 2.47 -4.25
CA GLN A 226 13.73 3.75 -3.76
C GLN A 226 12.87 4.90 -4.26
N VAL A 227 12.88 5.99 -3.51
CA VAL A 227 12.29 7.28 -3.88
C VAL A 227 13.35 8.36 -3.76
N THR A 228 13.32 9.32 -4.66
CA THR A 228 14.23 10.47 -4.64
C THR A 228 13.43 11.74 -4.37
N TYR A 229 14.00 12.61 -3.55
CA TYR A 229 13.48 13.92 -3.24
C TYR A 229 14.27 14.96 -4.03
N TYR A 230 13.55 15.89 -4.66
CA TYR A 230 14.10 16.96 -5.49
C TYR A 230 13.70 18.30 -4.91
N LYS A 231 14.67 19.21 -4.80
CA LYS A 231 14.42 20.56 -4.28
C LYS A 231 14.35 21.56 -5.43
N PRO A 232 13.15 22.04 -5.79
CA PRO A 232 12.99 23.09 -6.80
C PRO A 232 13.77 24.35 -6.42
N LYS A 233 14.19 25.11 -7.43
CA LYS A 233 14.68 26.45 -7.20
C LYS A 233 13.58 27.32 -6.61
N ARG A 234 13.95 28.27 -5.77
CA ARG A 234 13.00 29.11 -5.01
C ARG A 234 11.97 29.81 -5.90
N GLU A 235 12.37 30.25 -7.10
CA GLU A 235 11.49 30.88 -8.08
C GLU A 235 10.42 29.95 -8.64
N HIS A 236 10.58 28.61 -8.50
CA HIS A 236 9.65 27.60 -8.98
C HIS A 236 8.86 26.90 -7.86
N GLU A 237 9.27 27.02 -6.60
CA GLU A 237 8.64 26.32 -5.46
C GLU A 237 7.12 26.50 -5.42
N ALA A 238 6.64 27.73 -5.62
CA ALA A 238 5.22 28.07 -5.50
C ALA A 238 4.30 27.30 -6.47
N ARG A 239 4.82 26.82 -7.61
CA ARG A 239 4.03 26.04 -8.58
C ARG A 239 3.87 24.58 -8.19
N PHE A 240 4.72 24.11 -7.26
CA PHE A 240 4.74 22.71 -6.79
C PHE A 240 4.11 22.53 -5.40
N GLU A 241 3.50 23.55 -4.84
CA GLU A 241 2.72 23.45 -3.60
C GLU A 241 1.55 22.47 -3.77
N SER A 242 1.17 21.77 -2.72
CA SER A 242 0.19 20.69 -2.77
C SER A 242 -1.24 21.11 -3.14
N ASP A 243 -1.55 22.40 -3.09
CA ASP A 243 -2.80 22.99 -3.58
C ASP A 243 -2.76 23.41 -5.06
N LYS A 244 -1.58 23.40 -5.69
CA LYS A 244 -1.35 23.83 -7.08
C LYS A 244 -0.80 22.74 -7.98
N PHE A 245 -0.19 21.71 -7.42
CA PHE A 245 0.43 20.62 -8.16
C PHE A 245 -0.12 19.27 -7.66
N PRO A 246 -0.70 18.44 -8.54
CA PRO A 246 -1.33 17.20 -8.14
C PRO A 246 -0.31 16.09 -7.85
N VAL A 247 -0.74 15.08 -7.14
CA VAL A 247 -0.08 13.76 -7.19
C VAL A 247 -0.13 13.25 -8.62
N TRP A 248 0.94 12.62 -9.08
CA TRP A 248 1.00 12.14 -10.45
C TRP A 248 1.50 10.70 -10.58
N ILE A 249 1.05 10.04 -11.63
CA ILE A 249 1.48 8.70 -12.03
C ILE A 249 1.69 8.71 -13.54
N TRP A 250 2.81 8.15 -13.98
CA TRP A 250 3.09 7.84 -15.37
C TRP A 250 2.87 6.35 -15.60
N GLY A 251 1.93 6.01 -16.46
CA GLY A 251 1.48 4.64 -16.68
C GLY A 251 2.09 3.97 -17.90
N GLY A 252 3.41 3.95 -18.03
CA GLY A 252 4.09 3.26 -19.13
C GLY A 252 3.77 3.83 -20.51
N ALA A 253 3.59 5.16 -20.61
CA ALA A 253 3.16 5.83 -21.81
C ALA A 253 4.30 6.13 -22.81
N ASP A 254 5.46 5.55 -22.60
CA ASP A 254 6.62 5.63 -23.48
C ASP A 254 7.10 4.23 -23.93
N SER A 255 8.11 4.20 -24.80
CA SER A 255 8.68 2.95 -25.31
C SER A 255 9.34 2.05 -24.26
N THR A 256 9.54 2.55 -23.04
CA THR A 256 10.14 1.78 -21.94
C THR A 256 9.11 1.00 -21.13
N GLU A 257 7.83 1.32 -21.27
CA GLU A 257 6.71 0.76 -20.49
C GLU A 257 6.90 0.86 -18.96
N LYS A 258 7.81 1.73 -18.52
CA LYS A 258 8.10 1.92 -17.09
C LYS A 258 7.03 2.79 -16.44
N TRP A 259 6.73 2.48 -15.19
CA TRP A 259 5.82 3.25 -14.37
C TRP A 259 6.60 4.14 -13.41
N PHE A 260 6.20 5.39 -13.33
CA PHE A 260 6.74 6.36 -12.38
C PHE A 260 5.62 7.04 -11.63
N TYR A 261 5.93 7.61 -10.47
CA TYR A 261 4.97 8.34 -9.68
C TYR A 261 5.66 9.43 -8.86
N GLY A 262 4.87 10.41 -8.44
CA GLY A 262 5.41 11.44 -7.57
C GLY A 262 4.37 12.30 -6.90
N PHE A 263 4.89 13.23 -6.12
CA PHE A 263 4.15 14.05 -5.18
C PHE A 263 4.55 15.52 -5.33
N PRO A 264 3.63 16.46 -5.04
CA PRO A 264 3.96 17.86 -4.82
C PRO A 264 4.88 18.04 -3.61
N LEU A 265 5.20 19.28 -3.26
CA LEU A 265 5.81 19.61 -1.99
C LEU A 265 4.89 19.17 -0.85
N TYR A 266 5.38 18.28 0.03
CA TYR A 266 4.57 17.75 1.12
C TYR A 266 5.43 17.33 2.31
N GLY A 267 5.21 17.97 3.45
CA GLY A 267 5.94 17.70 4.70
C GLY A 267 7.37 18.26 4.74
N GLU A 268 7.95 18.53 3.58
CA GLU A 268 9.23 19.20 3.38
C GLU A 268 9.22 19.93 2.03
N PRO A 269 10.08 20.94 1.82
CA PRO A 269 10.11 21.71 0.57
C PRO A 269 10.83 20.94 -0.55
N ALA A 270 10.34 19.76 -0.86
CA ALA A 270 10.87 18.89 -1.90
C ALA A 270 9.77 18.12 -2.60
N LEU A 271 9.87 17.99 -3.91
CA LEU A 271 9.11 17.01 -4.70
C LEU A 271 9.65 15.61 -4.38
N LYS A 272 8.77 14.63 -4.40
CA LYS A 272 9.17 13.23 -4.25
C LYS A 272 8.77 12.43 -5.48
N ALA A 273 9.65 11.59 -5.99
CA ALA A 273 9.35 10.71 -7.10
C ALA A 273 9.97 9.33 -6.94
N GLY A 274 9.39 8.33 -7.61
CA GLY A 274 9.89 6.96 -7.63
C GLY A 274 9.45 6.21 -8.88
N GLN A 275 10.13 5.09 -9.15
CA GLN A 275 9.76 4.13 -10.18
C GLN A 275 8.99 2.96 -9.54
N ASP A 276 8.03 2.40 -10.26
CA ASP A 276 7.27 1.20 -9.87
C ASP A 276 7.33 0.16 -11.02
N ALA A 277 7.82 -1.01 -10.88
CA ALA A 277 8.75 -1.58 -9.93
C ALA A 277 10.17 -1.53 -10.51
N GLY A 278 11.16 -1.23 -9.68
CA GLY A 278 12.53 -1.03 -10.14
C GLY A 278 13.32 -2.31 -10.43
N ARG A 279 12.78 -3.49 -10.11
CA ARG A 279 13.44 -4.80 -10.31
C ARG A 279 14.82 -4.87 -9.68
N ASN A 280 14.93 -4.45 -8.43
CA ASN A 280 16.10 -4.64 -7.59
C ASN A 280 15.80 -5.75 -6.57
N ASP A 281 15.70 -6.98 -7.07
CA ASP A 281 15.22 -8.15 -6.34
C ASP A 281 16.21 -8.52 -5.23
N MET A 282 15.69 -8.93 -4.08
CA MET A 282 16.42 -9.32 -2.88
C MET A 282 15.55 -10.15 -1.96
N THR A 283 16.12 -10.64 -0.85
CA THR A 283 15.35 -11.03 0.33
C THR A 283 15.32 -9.88 1.35
N PRO A 284 14.38 -9.86 2.32
CA PRO A 284 14.39 -8.83 3.37
C PRO A 284 15.70 -8.76 4.16
N GLU A 285 16.39 -9.88 4.29
CA GLU A 285 17.66 -10.00 4.99
C GLU A 285 18.86 -9.47 4.18
N GLU A 286 18.76 -9.49 2.85
CA GLU A 286 19.80 -9.02 1.93
C GLU A 286 19.68 -7.54 1.59
N ARG A 287 18.67 -6.84 2.15
CA ARG A 287 18.47 -5.42 1.91
C ARG A 287 19.71 -4.61 2.27
N THR A 288 20.28 -3.95 1.26
CA THR A 288 21.57 -3.22 1.40
C THR A 288 21.40 -1.84 2.05
N TRP A 289 20.21 -1.25 2.00
CA TRP A 289 19.90 0.13 2.40
C TRP A 289 20.61 1.20 1.56
N VAL A 290 21.37 0.79 0.56
CA VAL A 290 22.09 1.67 -0.36
C VAL A 290 21.24 1.86 -1.61
N PRO A 291 20.93 3.10 -2.02
CA PRO A 291 20.21 3.37 -3.25
C PRO A 291 20.91 2.80 -4.49
N SER A 292 20.15 2.24 -5.42
CA SER A 292 20.64 1.76 -6.69
C SER A 292 20.93 2.92 -7.64
N GLU A 293 22.16 3.02 -8.09
CA GLU A 293 22.58 4.05 -9.06
C GLU A 293 21.85 3.90 -10.41
N ARG A 294 21.52 2.67 -10.80
CA ARG A 294 20.73 2.41 -12.00
C ARG A 294 19.34 3.06 -11.90
N LEU A 295 18.61 2.78 -10.80
CA LEU A 295 17.28 3.33 -10.58
C LEU A 295 17.29 4.85 -10.44
N ARG A 296 18.33 5.39 -9.79
CA ARG A 296 18.52 6.82 -9.66
C ARG A 296 18.68 7.51 -11.02
N LYS A 297 19.52 6.98 -11.90
CA LYS A 297 19.72 7.48 -13.26
C LYS A 297 18.45 7.38 -14.11
N GLU A 298 17.76 6.24 -14.05
CA GLU A 298 16.51 6.03 -14.79
C GLU A 298 15.44 7.05 -14.37
N LEU A 299 15.29 7.29 -13.06
CA LEU A 299 14.34 8.26 -12.53
C LEU A 299 14.72 9.69 -12.91
N ASN A 300 16.01 10.08 -12.77
CA ASN A 300 16.48 11.42 -13.12
C ASN A 300 16.23 11.70 -14.60
N THR A 301 16.62 10.79 -15.50
CA THR A 301 16.36 10.94 -16.94
C THR A 301 14.88 11.14 -17.26
N PHE A 302 14.00 10.40 -16.56
CA PHE A 302 12.56 10.52 -16.74
C PHE A 302 12.02 11.86 -16.23
N ILE A 303 12.40 12.25 -15.02
CA ILE A 303 11.83 13.45 -14.39
C ILE A 303 12.34 14.73 -15.04
N ASP A 304 13.57 14.75 -15.57
CA ASP A 304 14.10 15.85 -16.39
C ASP A 304 13.19 16.17 -17.59
N GLY A 305 12.58 15.15 -18.18
CA GLY A 305 11.65 15.30 -19.30
C GLY A 305 10.25 15.73 -18.90
N LEU A 306 9.72 15.16 -17.80
CA LEU A 306 8.33 15.39 -17.39
C LEU A 306 8.16 16.65 -16.53
N ILE A 307 9.12 16.94 -15.64
CA ILE A 307 9.07 18.07 -14.70
C ILE A 307 10.39 18.85 -14.76
N PRO A 308 10.64 19.64 -15.82
CA PRO A 308 11.94 20.26 -16.07
C PRO A 308 12.45 21.15 -14.92
N ASP A 309 11.54 21.72 -14.13
CA ASP A 309 11.86 22.62 -13.02
C ASP A 309 11.92 21.91 -11.64
N HIS A 310 12.03 20.57 -11.61
CA HIS A 310 12.04 19.78 -10.37
C HIS A 310 13.20 20.14 -9.41
N GLY A 311 14.28 20.70 -9.95
CA GLY A 311 15.44 21.15 -9.18
C GLY A 311 16.44 20.05 -8.88
N ASP A 312 17.32 20.30 -7.92
CA ASP A 312 18.42 19.39 -7.59
C ASP A 312 17.97 18.19 -6.74
N GLU A 313 18.61 17.06 -6.93
CA GLU A 313 18.45 15.89 -6.06
C GLU A 313 18.88 16.22 -4.64
N LEU A 314 17.97 16.13 -3.69
CA LEU A 314 18.23 16.39 -2.28
C LEU A 314 18.70 15.13 -1.54
N ARG A 315 18.01 14.01 -1.74
CA ARG A 315 18.32 12.70 -1.13
C ARG A 315 17.50 11.58 -1.77
N THR A 316 18.01 10.37 -1.65
CA THR A 316 17.28 9.15 -2.03
C THR A 316 17.08 8.26 -0.80
N VAL A 317 15.88 7.71 -0.65
CA VAL A 317 15.49 6.83 0.46
C VAL A 317 15.07 5.48 -0.10
N THR A 318 15.59 4.39 0.46
CA THR A 318 15.20 3.05 0.06
C THR A 318 13.94 2.59 0.77
N CYS A 319 13.12 1.81 0.09
CA CYS A 319 11.95 1.13 0.64
C CYS A 319 11.93 -0.34 0.20
N GLN A 320 10.86 -1.05 0.50
CA GLN A 320 10.71 -2.45 0.16
C GLN A 320 9.36 -2.68 -0.52
N TYR A 321 9.38 -3.45 -1.60
CA TYR A 321 8.19 -3.98 -2.25
C TYR A 321 8.15 -5.49 -2.12
N THR A 322 6.94 -6.02 -1.98
CA THR A 322 6.62 -7.45 -2.05
C THR A 322 5.51 -7.60 -3.06
N ILE A 323 5.77 -8.29 -4.16
CA ILE A 323 4.82 -8.40 -5.27
C ILE A 323 4.65 -9.85 -5.74
N THR A 324 3.45 -10.18 -6.20
CA THR A 324 3.15 -11.34 -7.06
C THR A 324 3.18 -10.90 -8.53
N ALA A 325 3.28 -11.85 -9.46
CA ALA A 325 3.35 -11.54 -10.89
C ALA A 325 2.10 -10.82 -11.40
N ASP A 326 0.92 -11.17 -10.88
CA ASP A 326 -0.37 -10.57 -11.23
C ASP A 326 -0.69 -9.28 -10.46
N ARG A 327 0.10 -8.96 -9.44
CA ARG A 327 -0.06 -7.79 -8.56
C ARG A 327 -1.41 -7.68 -7.86
N GLN A 328 -2.18 -8.77 -7.80
CA GLN A 328 -3.44 -8.81 -7.05
C GLN A 328 -3.19 -8.93 -5.54
N PHE A 329 -4.06 -8.32 -4.74
CA PHE A 329 -4.00 -8.49 -3.29
C PHE A 329 -4.36 -9.93 -2.90
N ILE A 330 -3.87 -10.34 -1.72
CA ILE A 330 -4.36 -11.55 -1.08
C ILE A 330 -5.05 -11.12 0.22
N ILE A 331 -6.38 -11.23 0.24
CA ILE A 331 -7.24 -10.89 1.37
C ILE A 331 -8.19 -12.06 1.56
N SER A 332 -7.70 -13.14 2.14
CA SER A 332 -8.44 -14.40 2.16
C SER A 332 -8.04 -15.28 3.33
N PRO A 333 -8.98 -16.04 3.92
CA PRO A 333 -8.63 -17.15 4.78
C PRO A 333 -7.99 -18.28 3.95
N MET A 334 -7.03 -18.99 4.55
CA MET A 334 -6.43 -20.17 3.93
C MET A 334 -7.48 -21.26 3.73
N GLU A 335 -7.43 -21.97 2.60
CA GLU A 335 -8.40 -23.00 2.27
C GLU A 335 -8.41 -24.15 3.33
N LYS A 336 -7.23 -24.69 3.64
CA LYS A 336 -7.07 -25.79 4.58
C LYS A 336 -7.08 -25.38 6.05
N HIS A 337 -6.86 -24.10 6.34
CA HIS A 337 -6.72 -23.55 7.71
C HIS A 337 -7.50 -22.24 7.83
N ARG A 338 -8.84 -22.34 7.82
CA ARG A 338 -9.76 -21.20 7.80
C ARG A 338 -9.64 -20.24 9.00
N ASP A 339 -8.90 -20.64 10.03
CA ASP A 339 -8.59 -19.80 11.18
C ASP A 339 -7.37 -18.91 10.95
N VAL A 340 -6.70 -19.06 9.80
CA VAL A 340 -5.57 -18.23 9.36
C VAL A 340 -5.99 -17.42 8.14
N ILE A 341 -5.97 -16.08 8.26
CA ILE A 341 -6.31 -15.13 7.20
C ILE A 341 -5.02 -14.43 6.76
N VAL A 342 -4.83 -14.28 5.45
CA VAL A 342 -3.66 -13.58 4.89
C VAL A 342 -4.09 -12.23 4.34
N ALA A 343 -3.31 -11.19 4.66
CA ALA A 343 -3.40 -9.85 4.10
C ALA A 343 -2.07 -9.45 3.46
N LEU A 344 -1.97 -9.57 2.15
CA LEU A 344 -0.80 -9.18 1.37
C LEU A 344 -1.18 -8.11 0.34
N GLY A 345 -0.47 -6.99 0.36
CA GLY A 345 -0.86 -5.76 -0.35
C GLY A 345 -0.13 -5.47 -1.65
N ASN A 346 0.72 -6.35 -2.15
CA ASN A 346 1.38 -6.26 -3.46
C ASN A 346 1.96 -4.86 -3.77
N ALA A 347 2.75 -4.31 -2.84
CA ALA A 347 3.45 -3.03 -2.90
C ALA A 347 2.58 -1.76 -2.90
N HIS A 348 1.30 -1.82 -3.26
CA HIS A 348 0.48 -0.60 -3.43
C HIS A 348 -0.74 -0.50 -2.50
N ALA A 349 -0.82 -1.34 -1.46
CA ALA A 349 -2.01 -1.45 -0.60
C ALA A 349 -2.13 -0.38 0.49
N PHE A 350 -1.14 0.47 0.75
CA PHE A 350 -1.19 1.41 1.87
C PHE A 350 -2.50 2.23 1.91
N LYS A 351 -2.93 2.75 0.76
CA LYS A 351 -4.17 3.53 0.63
C LYS A 351 -5.45 2.74 0.95
N PHE A 352 -5.39 1.42 0.81
CA PHE A 352 -6.48 0.49 1.11
C PHE A 352 -6.42 -0.07 2.54
N ALA A 353 -5.38 0.27 3.31
CA ALA A 353 -5.12 -0.35 4.59
C ALA A 353 -6.32 -0.34 5.55
N PRO A 354 -7.10 0.74 5.70
CA PRO A 354 -8.27 0.72 6.57
C PRO A 354 -9.35 -0.27 6.11
N ALA A 355 -9.65 -0.32 4.81
CA ALA A 355 -10.62 -1.27 4.27
C ALA A 355 -10.12 -2.72 4.36
N ILE A 356 -8.87 -2.99 4.00
CA ILE A 356 -8.26 -4.32 4.14
C ILE A 356 -8.27 -4.75 5.62
N GLY A 357 -7.96 -3.84 6.53
CA GLY A 357 -8.04 -4.09 7.97
C GLY A 357 -9.44 -4.45 8.42
N ARG A 358 -10.47 -3.70 7.98
CA ARG A 358 -11.87 -4.00 8.29
C ARG A 358 -12.30 -5.33 7.70
N VAL A 359 -12.03 -5.56 6.41
CA VAL A 359 -12.36 -6.81 5.71
C VAL A 359 -11.75 -8.02 6.42
N THR A 360 -10.47 -7.97 6.77
CA THR A 360 -9.80 -9.09 7.46
C THR A 360 -10.32 -9.30 8.88
N ALA A 361 -10.70 -8.23 9.59
CA ALA A 361 -11.36 -8.33 10.89
C ALA A 361 -12.76 -8.98 10.76
N GLU A 362 -13.54 -8.61 9.75
CA GLU A 362 -14.85 -9.21 9.44
C GLU A 362 -14.71 -10.69 9.08
N LEU A 363 -13.76 -11.04 8.23
CA LEU A 363 -13.45 -12.44 7.92
C LEU A 363 -13.07 -13.24 9.17
N ALA A 364 -12.30 -12.64 10.09
CA ALA A 364 -11.90 -13.29 11.32
C ALA A 364 -13.06 -13.49 12.29
N LEU A 365 -13.93 -12.50 12.46
CA LEU A 365 -14.98 -12.51 13.47
C LEU A 365 -16.31 -13.04 12.98
N GLU A 366 -16.64 -12.79 11.71
CA GLU A 366 -17.95 -13.08 11.12
C GLU A 366 -17.87 -14.14 9.99
N GLY A 367 -16.66 -14.46 9.52
CA GLY A 367 -16.43 -15.40 8.42
C GLY A 367 -16.79 -14.85 7.04
N ARG A 368 -17.25 -13.60 6.95
CA ARG A 368 -17.69 -12.93 5.72
C ARG A 368 -17.45 -11.43 5.80
N THR A 369 -17.49 -10.76 4.66
CA THR A 369 -17.45 -9.30 4.52
C THR A 369 -18.48 -8.85 3.49
N THR A 370 -18.82 -7.56 3.51
CA THR A 370 -19.73 -6.94 2.52
C THR A 370 -19.01 -6.40 1.29
N ASP A 371 -17.67 -6.20 1.37
CA ASP A 371 -16.89 -5.83 0.21
C ASP A 371 -16.68 -7.02 -0.73
N ASP A 372 -16.72 -6.78 -2.03
CA ASP A 372 -16.37 -7.81 -3.01
C ASP A 372 -14.85 -8.02 -3.05
N ILE A 373 -14.41 -9.12 -2.46
CA ILE A 373 -13.01 -9.56 -2.42
C ILE A 373 -12.76 -10.78 -3.30
N SER A 374 -13.70 -11.13 -4.17
CA SER A 374 -13.63 -12.36 -5.00
C SER A 374 -12.37 -12.43 -5.88
N LYS A 375 -11.79 -11.28 -6.23
CA LYS A 375 -10.53 -11.16 -6.98
C LYS A 375 -9.27 -11.20 -6.12
N PHE A 376 -9.40 -11.12 -4.80
CA PHE A 376 -8.27 -11.01 -3.87
C PHE A 376 -7.99 -12.31 -3.11
N GLY A 377 -8.18 -13.45 -3.78
CA GLY A 377 -7.90 -14.77 -3.24
C GLY A 377 -6.43 -15.18 -3.36
N PHE A 378 -6.14 -16.40 -2.88
CA PHE A 378 -4.83 -17.00 -3.14
C PHE A 378 -4.64 -17.24 -4.65
N PRO A 379 -3.42 -17.04 -5.19
CA PRO A 379 -3.12 -17.37 -6.57
C PRO A 379 -3.45 -18.84 -6.84
N GLN A 380 -4.15 -19.10 -7.94
CA GLN A 380 -4.38 -20.49 -8.37
C GLN A 380 -3.04 -21.10 -8.76
N PRO A 381 -2.80 -22.39 -8.46
CA PRO A 381 -1.62 -23.09 -8.97
C PRO A 381 -1.61 -22.92 -10.49
N THR A 382 -0.54 -22.34 -11.02
CA THR A 382 -0.33 -22.37 -12.48
C THR A 382 -0.30 -23.84 -12.89
N THR A 383 -1.36 -24.32 -13.51
CA THR A 383 -1.31 -25.57 -14.25
C THR A 383 -0.33 -25.35 -15.38
N SER A 384 0.94 -25.66 -15.15
CA SER A 384 1.89 -25.81 -16.23
C SER A 384 1.29 -26.87 -17.15
N LYS A 385 0.81 -26.45 -18.32
CA LYS A 385 0.62 -27.40 -19.42
C LYS A 385 2.03 -27.96 -19.69
N LEU A 386 2.27 -29.19 -19.21
CA LEU A 386 3.36 -30.03 -19.67
C LEU A 386 3.26 -30.24 -21.18
#